data_e184bf1e0fedac1bbf019e8fbd7991bf
#
_entry.id   e184bf1e0fedac1bbf019e8fbd7991bf
#
_cell.length_a   1.000
_cell.length_b   1.000
_cell.length_c   1.000
_cell.angle_alpha   90.00
_cell.angle_beta   90.00
_cell.angle_gamma   90.00
#
_symmetry.space_group_name_H-M   'P 1'
#
loop_
_entity.id
_entity.type
_entity.pdbx_description
1 polymer ?
#
loop_
_entity_poly.entity_id
_entity_poly.type
_entity_poly.pdbx_seq_one_letter_code
_entity_poly.pdbx_strand_id
1 'polypeptide(L)'
;DLRMSRGLGDVYKRQMIHNIKCGLITDGTAVGMGIANAVTRLKDSKAKSKVIILLTDGTNNKGDISPMTAAEIAKSFGIRVYTIGVGTNGMAPYPYPVGNTVQYVSMPVEIDEKTLTEIAGTTDGNYFRATSNSKLKEVYEEIDKLEKTKLNVKEYSKRDEEYHWFALAAFLCVLLEVLLRNSVLKKIP
;
A
#
# COMPACT_ATOMS: atom_id res chain seq x y z
N ASP A 1 -3.14 -4.35 -28.22
CA ASP A 1 -3.01 -2.89 -27.97
C ASP A 1 -2.94 -2.48 -26.50
N LEU A 2 -3.28 -3.34 -25.56
CA LEU A 2 -3.12 -3.09 -24.12
C LEU A 2 -1.64 -3.00 -23.66
N ARG A 3 -0.70 -3.59 -24.38
CA ARG A 3 0.75 -3.49 -24.10
C ARG A 3 1.32 -2.13 -24.48
N MET A 4 0.87 -1.54 -25.59
CA MET A 4 1.31 -0.20 -26.04
C MET A 4 0.75 0.90 -25.15
N SER A 5 -0.50 0.78 -24.68
CA SER A 5 -1.12 1.72 -23.74
C SER A 5 -0.40 1.78 -22.39
N ARG A 6 0.12 0.65 -21.87
CA ARG A 6 0.93 0.64 -20.64
C ARG A 6 2.26 1.36 -20.81
N GLY A 7 2.94 1.17 -21.94
CA GLY A 7 4.23 1.83 -22.22
C GLY A 7 4.11 3.36 -22.32
N LEU A 8 3.07 3.88 -22.97
CA LEU A 8 2.85 5.33 -23.07
C LEU A 8 2.55 5.97 -21.70
N GLY A 9 1.74 5.29 -20.87
CA GLY A 9 1.44 5.75 -19.51
C GLY A 9 2.70 5.82 -18.63
N ASP A 10 3.60 4.88 -18.76
CA ASP A 10 4.85 4.85 -17.99
C ASP A 10 5.84 5.91 -18.44
N VAL A 11 5.96 6.16 -19.74
CA VAL A 11 6.78 7.26 -20.28
C VAL A 11 6.26 8.61 -19.81
N TYR A 12 4.94 8.84 -19.88
CA TYR A 12 4.30 10.07 -19.42
C TYR A 12 4.51 10.30 -17.92
N LYS A 13 4.33 9.26 -17.08
CA LYS A 13 4.57 9.36 -15.64
C LYS A 13 6.02 9.71 -15.32
N ARG A 14 6.99 9.08 -15.99
CA ARG A 14 8.42 9.39 -15.82
C ARG A 14 8.73 10.83 -16.21
N GLN A 15 8.16 11.31 -17.31
CA GLN A 15 8.34 12.69 -17.76
C GLN A 15 7.73 13.68 -16.77
N MET A 16 6.55 13.40 -16.21
CA MET A 16 5.94 14.24 -15.17
C MET A 16 6.82 14.30 -13.93
N ILE A 17 7.35 13.16 -13.47
CA ILE A 17 8.24 13.11 -12.28
C ILE A 17 9.51 13.94 -12.54
N HIS A 18 10.07 13.89 -13.74
CA HIS A 18 11.28 14.65 -14.11
C HIS A 18 11.06 16.18 -14.15
N ASN A 19 9.82 16.61 -14.36
CA ASN A 19 9.44 18.02 -14.40
C ASN A 19 9.11 18.60 -13.01
N ILE A 20 9.05 17.77 -11.96
CA ILE A 20 8.85 18.24 -10.59
C ILE A 20 10.13 18.92 -10.11
N LYS A 21 10.03 20.20 -9.79
CA LYS A 21 11.14 21.03 -9.28
C LYS A 21 10.72 21.68 -7.98
N CYS A 22 11.69 21.89 -7.08
CA CYS A 22 11.47 22.71 -5.88
C CYS A 22 11.05 24.12 -6.30
N GLY A 23 10.14 24.75 -5.51
CA GLY A 23 9.66 26.10 -5.76
C GLY A 23 8.45 26.21 -6.70
N LEU A 24 7.89 25.12 -7.21
CA LEU A 24 6.64 25.14 -7.99
C LEU A 24 5.40 25.45 -7.14
N ILE A 25 5.45 25.12 -5.88
CA ILE A 25 4.40 25.37 -4.88
C ILE A 25 5.02 25.94 -3.62
N THR A 26 4.20 26.51 -2.75
CA THR A 26 4.64 27.07 -1.45
C THR A 26 5.36 26.00 -0.64
N ASP A 27 6.52 26.34 -0.10
CA ASP A 27 7.35 25.45 0.70
C ASP A 27 6.58 24.87 1.91
N GLY A 28 6.81 23.60 2.16
CA GLY A 28 6.25 22.87 3.27
C GLY A 28 5.94 21.41 2.94
N THR A 29 5.80 20.60 3.97
CA THR A 29 5.52 19.16 3.88
C THR A 29 4.10 18.89 4.34
N ALA A 30 3.24 18.47 3.41
CA ALA A 30 1.82 18.16 3.66
C ALA A 30 1.58 16.65 3.57
N VAL A 31 2.08 15.89 4.55
CA VAL A 31 2.01 14.42 4.58
C VAL A 31 0.56 13.92 4.52
N GLY A 32 -0.32 14.48 5.38
CA GLY A 32 -1.72 14.09 5.44
C GLY A 32 -2.46 14.32 4.13
N MET A 33 -2.24 15.47 3.48
CA MET A 33 -2.82 15.75 2.16
C MET A 33 -2.28 14.81 1.07
N GLY A 34 -0.99 14.47 1.13
CA GLY A 34 -0.36 13.48 0.22
C GLY A 34 -1.02 12.12 0.31
N ILE A 35 -1.22 11.61 1.52
CA ILE A 35 -1.92 10.34 1.77
C ILE A 35 -3.37 10.42 1.29
N ALA A 36 -4.12 11.48 1.64
CA ALA A 36 -5.52 11.64 1.25
C ALA A 36 -5.72 11.68 -0.27
N ASN A 37 -4.84 12.39 -0.98
CA ASN A 37 -4.82 12.40 -2.45
C ASN A 37 -4.53 11.01 -3.04
N ALA A 38 -3.58 10.26 -2.48
CA ALA A 38 -3.28 8.89 -2.91
C ALA A 38 -4.46 7.95 -2.65
N VAL A 39 -5.12 8.05 -1.49
CA VAL A 39 -6.33 7.28 -1.15
C VAL A 39 -7.44 7.57 -2.16
N THR A 40 -7.67 8.83 -2.49
CA THR A 40 -8.70 9.22 -3.48
C THR A 40 -8.46 8.56 -4.83
N ARG A 41 -7.22 8.34 -5.24
CA ARG A 41 -6.85 7.66 -6.49
C ARG A 41 -6.97 6.14 -6.40
N LEU A 42 -6.81 5.55 -5.20
CA LEU A 42 -6.78 4.10 -5.00
C LEU A 42 -8.11 3.51 -4.51
N LYS A 43 -8.99 4.31 -3.90
CA LYS A 43 -10.22 3.82 -3.26
C LYS A 43 -11.07 2.96 -4.19
N ASP A 44 -11.26 3.38 -5.43
CA ASP A 44 -12.09 2.71 -6.43
C ASP A 44 -11.32 1.67 -7.26
N SER A 45 -10.04 1.43 -6.95
CA SER A 45 -9.23 0.44 -7.65
C SER A 45 -9.71 -0.98 -7.36
N LYS A 46 -9.82 -1.80 -8.41
CA LYS A 46 -10.15 -3.24 -8.32
C LYS A 46 -8.93 -4.13 -8.03
N ALA A 47 -7.78 -3.53 -7.72
CA ALA A 47 -6.57 -4.28 -7.39
C ALA A 47 -6.76 -5.10 -6.11
N LYS A 48 -6.22 -6.33 -6.11
CA LYS A 48 -6.24 -7.24 -4.93
C LYS A 48 -5.50 -6.65 -3.72
N SER A 49 -4.45 -5.89 -3.96
CA SER A 49 -3.71 -5.13 -2.96
C SER A 49 -3.62 -3.67 -3.36
N LYS A 50 -3.87 -2.79 -2.39
CA LYS A 50 -3.76 -1.33 -2.52
C LYS A 50 -2.72 -0.86 -1.53
N VAL A 51 -1.66 -0.26 -2.03
CA VAL A 51 -0.49 0.15 -1.25
C VAL A 51 -0.10 1.58 -1.57
N ILE A 52 0.18 2.35 -0.54
CA ILE A 52 0.82 3.66 -0.63
C ILE A 52 2.21 3.53 -0.01
N ILE A 53 3.22 4.03 -0.68
CA ILE A 53 4.56 4.21 -0.14
C ILE A 53 4.78 5.70 0.05
N LEU A 54 4.82 6.13 1.31
CA LEU A 54 5.10 7.49 1.70
C LEU A 54 6.59 7.66 1.95
N LEU A 55 7.22 8.53 1.16
CA LEU A 55 8.64 8.89 1.31
C LEU A 55 8.71 10.35 1.77
N THR A 56 9.35 10.60 2.89
CA THR A 56 9.51 11.96 3.43
C THR A 56 10.84 12.12 4.16
N ASP A 57 11.38 13.32 4.09
CA ASP A 57 12.59 13.75 4.78
C ASP A 57 12.30 14.79 5.89
N GLY A 58 11.03 15.15 6.07
CA GLY A 58 10.62 16.19 7.01
C GLY A 58 9.39 15.85 7.85
N THR A 59 9.09 16.78 8.75
CA THR A 59 7.89 16.75 9.58
C THR A 59 6.70 17.35 8.84
N ASN A 60 5.48 16.89 9.17
CA ASN A 60 4.26 17.48 8.61
C ASN A 60 4.05 18.91 9.18
N ASN A 61 4.16 19.92 8.33
CA ASN A 61 4.02 21.33 8.74
C ASN A 61 3.02 22.13 7.89
N LYS A 62 2.35 21.46 6.94
CA LYS A 62 1.35 22.06 6.04
C LYS A 62 0.19 21.09 5.80
N GLY A 63 -0.90 21.66 5.24
CA GLY A 63 -2.10 20.93 4.84
C GLY A 63 -3.18 20.89 5.92
N ASP A 64 -4.43 20.79 5.47
CA ASP A 64 -5.64 20.87 6.30
C ASP A 64 -6.01 19.50 6.92
N ILE A 65 -5.43 18.41 6.41
CA ILE A 65 -5.71 17.04 6.86
C ILE A 65 -4.52 16.55 7.70
N SER A 66 -4.80 16.13 8.95
CA SER A 66 -3.76 15.55 9.79
C SER A 66 -3.27 14.22 9.21
N PRO A 67 -1.99 13.86 9.36
CA PRO A 67 -1.46 12.57 8.90
C PRO A 67 -2.22 11.37 9.47
N MET A 68 -2.64 11.42 10.73
CA MET A 68 -3.37 10.33 11.38
C MET A 68 -4.79 10.19 10.82
N THR A 69 -5.51 11.30 10.61
CA THR A 69 -6.84 11.26 9.96
C THR A 69 -6.74 10.65 8.56
N ALA A 70 -5.71 11.01 7.79
CA ALA A 70 -5.49 10.44 6.46
C ALA A 70 -5.17 8.93 6.52
N ALA A 71 -4.42 8.47 7.55
CA ALA A 71 -4.15 7.06 7.78
C ALA A 71 -5.42 6.27 8.12
N GLU A 72 -6.30 6.81 8.98
CA GLU A 72 -7.60 6.21 9.32
C GLU A 72 -8.49 6.08 8.07
N ILE A 73 -8.52 7.10 7.23
CA ILE A 73 -9.23 7.04 5.95
C ILE A 73 -8.62 5.96 5.06
N ALA A 74 -7.30 5.88 4.93
CA ALA A 74 -6.63 4.83 4.16
C ALA A 74 -7.03 3.42 4.66
N LYS A 75 -7.01 3.21 5.97
CA LYS A 75 -7.45 1.97 6.62
C LYS A 75 -8.89 1.61 6.27
N SER A 76 -9.82 2.56 6.30
CA SER A 76 -11.24 2.32 5.99
C SER A 76 -11.47 1.80 4.58
N PHE A 77 -10.59 2.17 3.63
CA PHE A 77 -10.59 1.67 2.25
C PHE A 77 -9.69 0.43 2.03
N GLY A 78 -9.14 -0.16 3.09
CA GLY A 78 -8.25 -1.31 3.02
C GLY A 78 -6.93 -1.00 2.28
N ILE A 79 -6.46 0.24 2.37
CA ILE A 79 -5.22 0.71 1.76
C ILE A 79 -4.12 0.70 2.81
N ARG A 80 -3.03 -0.02 2.57
CA ARG A 80 -1.85 -0.04 3.43
C ARG A 80 -0.93 1.11 3.10
N VAL A 81 -0.33 1.71 4.14
CA VAL A 81 0.65 2.77 3.98
C VAL A 81 1.98 2.33 4.57
N TYR A 82 2.98 2.15 3.72
CA TYR A 82 4.37 2.00 4.14
C TYR A 82 5.01 3.36 4.22
N THR A 83 5.66 3.66 5.32
CA THR A 83 6.30 4.97 5.52
C THR A 83 7.82 4.81 5.53
N ILE A 84 8.52 5.67 4.81
CA ILE A 84 9.97 5.67 4.70
C ILE A 84 10.48 7.05 5.09
N GLY A 85 11.17 7.14 6.23
CA GLY A 85 11.90 8.33 6.63
C GLY A 85 13.26 8.37 5.93
N VAL A 86 13.53 9.42 5.15
CA VAL A 86 14.77 9.58 4.38
C VAL A 86 15.65 10.65 5.02
N GLY A 87 16.94 10.38 5.09
CA GLY A 87 17.92 11.32 5.60
C GLY A 87 18.57 10.87 6.91
N THR A 88 19.43 11.72 7.43
CA THR A 88 20.12 11.53 8.72
C THR A 88 19.64 12.56 9.73
N ASN A 89 19.47 12.16 10.98
CA ASN A 89 19.26 13.14 12.05
C ASN A 89 20.53 13.94 12.22
N GLY A 90 20.44 15.25 12.31
CA GLY A 90 21.60 16.10 12.50
C GLY A 90 21.38 17.54 12.06
N MET A 91 22.47 18.21 11.76
CA MET A 91 22.46 19.60 11.27
C MET A 91 22.64 19.60 9.76
N ALA A 92 21.74 20.25 9.04
CA ALA A 92 21.85 20.46 7.60
C ALA A 92 21.99 21.94 7.26
N PRO A 93 22.80 22.32 6.25
CA PRO A 93 22.90 23.69 5.80
C PRO A 93 21.60 24.09 5.09
N TYR A 94 20.89 25.03 5.67
CA TYR A 94 19.67 25.60 5.10
C TYR A 94 19.99 26.95 4.46
N PRO A 95 19.60 27.19 3.20
CA PRO A 95 19.82 28.45 2.53
C PRO A 95 18.88 29.53 3.09
N TYR A 96 19.43 30.53 3.74
CA TYR A 96 18.68 31.66 4.27
C TYR A 96 18.96 32.94 3.42
N PRO A 97 17.95 33.53 2.77
CA PRO A 97 18.15 34.75 1.98
C PRO A 97 18.38 35.92 2.90
N VAL A 98 19.52 36.57 2.72
CA VAL A 98 19.90 37.84 3.44
C VAL A 98 20.14 38.90 2.39
N GLY A 99 19.15 39.78 2.17
CA GLY A 99 19.22 40.79 1.09
C GLY A 99 19.38 40.14 -0.28
N ASN A 100 20.46 40.47 -1.01
CA ASN A 100 20.78 39.88 -2.34
C ASN A 100 21.71 38.68 -2.27
N THR A 101 22.04 38.16 -1.10
CA THR A 101 22.94 37.02 -0.91
C THR A 101 22.22 35.86 -0.17
N VAL A 102 22.71 34.63 -0.37
CA VAL A 102 22.23 33.48 0.34
C VAL A 102 23.28 33.06 1.35
N GLN A 103 22.92 33.06 2.64
CA GLN A 103 23.75 32.52 3.71
C GLN A 103 23.24 31.11 4.07
N TYR A 104 24.16 30.17 4.30
CA TYR A 104 23.81 28.84 4.76
C TYR A 104 23.87 28.80 6.28
N VAL A 105 22.72 28.55 6.92
CA VAL A 105 22.60 28.39 8.37
C VAL A 105 22.40 26.92 8.67
N SER A 106 23.20 26.36 9.59
CA SER A 106 22.99 24.97 10.02
C SER A 106 21.73 24.87 10.87
N MET A 107 20.74 24.16 10.37
CA MET A 107 19.48 23.90 11.08
C MET A 107 19.35 22.43 11.44
N PRO A 108 18.76 22.10 12.62
CA PRO A 108 18.48 20.72 12.97
C PRO A 108 17.44 20.14 12.01
N VAL A 109 17.73 18.95 11.46
CA VAL A 109 16.78 18.18 10.66
C VAL A 109 16.29 17.04 11.54
N GLU A 110 14.99 17.08 11.84
CA GLU A 110 14.32 16.01 12.56
C GLU A 110 13.29 15.35 11.64
N ILE A 111 13.32 14.03 11.63
CA ILE A 111 12.29 13.22 10.98
C ILE A 111 11.34 12.77 12.07
N ASP A 112 10.06 13.03 11.90
CA ASP A 112 9.01 12.59 12.83
C ASP A 112 8.74 11.07 12.68
N GLU A 113 9.70 10.30 13.17
CA GLU A 113 9.62 8.82 13.13
C GLU A 113 8.40 8.29 13.89
N LYS A 114 7.97 9.00 14.94
CA LYS A 114 6.83 8.62 15.75
C LYS A 114 5.55 8.65 14.91
N THR A 115 5.26 9.78 14.29
CA THR A 115 4.08 9.94 13.42
C THR A 115 4.14 8.97 12.24
N LEU A 116 5.31 8.77 11.63
CA LEU A 116 5.46 7.81 10.51
C LEU A 116 5.20 6.37 10.94
N THR A 117 5.66 5.98 12.12
CA THR A 117 5.40 4.64 12.69
C THR A 117 3.92 4.45 13.03
N GLU A 118 3.26 5.47 13.59
CA GLU A 118 1.83 5.44 13.90
C GLU A 118 0.97 5.31 12.63
N ILE A 119 1.28 6.06 11.56
CA ILE A 119 0.60 5.95 10.25
C ILE A 119 0.72 4.52 9.70
N ALA A 120 1.93 3.98 9.68
CA ALA A 120 2.18 2.64 9.18
C ALA A 120 1.44 1.58 10.02
N GLY A 121 1.55 1.64 11.34
CA GLY A 121 0.88 0.72 12.26
C GLY A 121 -0.65 0.77 12.15
N THR A 122 -1.23 1.95 11.98
CA THR A 122 -2.68 2.13 11.81
C THR A 122 -3.20 1.43 10.56
N THR A 123 -2.41 1.38 9.48
CA THR A 123 -2.81 0.86 8.16
C THR A 123 -2.26 -0.53 7.85
N ASP A 124 -1.78 -1.29 8.84
CA ASP A 124 -1.14 -2.59 8.69
C ASP A 124 0.10 -2.58 7.76
N GLY A 125 0.75 -1.43 7.65
CA GLY A 125 2.02 -1.23 6.98
C GLY A 125 3.21 -1.29 7.96
N ASN A 126 4.40 -0.92 7.46
CA ASN A 126 5.63 -0.86 8.26
C ASN A 126 6.35 0.47 8.03
N TYR A 127 7.03 0.96 9.08
CA TYR A 127 7.95 2.08 8.98
C TYR A 127 9.35 1.58 8.65
N PHE A 128 10.03 2.31 7.78
CA PHE A 128 11.43 2.06 7.39
C PHE A 128 12.25 3.34 7.48
N ARG A 129 13.56 3.18 7.72
CA ARG A 129 14.53 4.26 7.68
C ARG A 129 15.51 4.06 6.54
N ALA A 130 15.67 5.05 5.68
CA ALA A 130 16.64 5.04 4.60
C ALA A 130 17.63 6.20 4.73
N THR A 131 18.90 5.88 5.00
CA THR A 131 19.98 6.86 5.15
C THR A 131 20.85 6.98 3.89
N SER A 132 20.63 6.11 2.90
CA SER A 132 21.35 6.08 1.63
C SER A 132 20.48 5.52 0.51
N ASN A 133 20.89 5.75 -0.74
CA ASN A 133 20.17 5.20 -1.91
C ASN A 133 20.22 3.67 -1.96
N SER A 134 21.30 3.04 -1.49
CA SER A 134 21.38 1.58 -1.39
C SER A 134 20.37 1.04 -0.38
N LYS A 135 20.27 1.69 0.80
CA LYS A 135 19.31 1.33 1.82
C LYS A 135 17.86 1.52 1.36
N LEU A 136 17.60 2.59 0.63
CA LEU A 136 16.28 2.83 0.04
C LEU A 136 15.88 1.70 -0.92
N LYS A 137 16.82 1.22 -1.76
CA LYS A 137 16.57 0.08 -2.65
C LYS A 137 16.23 -1.20 -1.88
N GLU A 138 16.99 -1.51 -0.83
CA GLU A 138 16.71 -2.66 0.05
C GLU A 138 15.30 -2.58 0.66
N VAL A 139 14.89 -1.38 1.12
CA VAL A 139 13.54 -1.16 1.66
C VAL A 139 12.45 -1.44 0.62
N TYR A 140 12.63 -0.99 -0.63
CA TYR A 140 11.66 -1.31 -1.69
C TYR A 140 11.57 -2.81 -1.99
N GLU A 141 12.71 -3.52 -1.99
CA GLU A 141 12.74 -4.97 -2.16
C GLU A 141 12.06 -5.71 -0.99
N GLU A 142 12.20 -5.19 0.23
CA GLU A 142 11.53 -5.73 1.41
C GLU A 142 10.02 -5.54 1.34
N ILE A 143 9.54 -4.34 0.98
CA ILE A 143 8.11 -4.05 0.78
C ILE A 143 7.52 -4.97 -0.30
N ASP A 144 8.21 -5.17 -1.41
CA ASP A 144 7.77 -6.07 -2.48
C ASP A 144 7.61 -7.53 -1.98
N LYS A 145 8.56 -8.02 -1.18
CA LYS A 145 8.47 -9.34 -0.54
C LYS A 145 7.28 -9.45 0.40
N LEU A 146 7.07 -8.45 1.27
CA LEU A 146 5.96 -8.41 2.23
C LEU A 146 4.61 -8.45 1.51
N GLU A 147 4.46 -7.68 0.43
CA GLU A 147 3.21 -7.64 -0.33
C GLU A 147 2.94 -8.94 -1.09
N LYS A 148 3.94 -9.55 -1.69
CA LYS A 148 3.82 -10.86 -2.36
C LYS A 148 3.42 -11.95 -1.37
N THR A 149 4.00 -11.97 -0.18
CA THR A 149 3.66 -12.95 0.86
C THR A 149 2.22 -12.79 1.32
N LYS A 150 1.76 -11.55 1.57
CA LYS A 150 0.38 -11.27 1.99
C LYS A 150 -0.65 -11.63 0.90
N LEU A 151 -0.32 -11.46 -0.37
CA LEU A 151 -1.19 -11.86 -1.48
C LEU A 151 -1.34 -13.38 -1.55
N ASN A 152 -0.25 -14.12 -1.41
CA ASN A 152 -0.27 -15.59 -1.45
C ASN A 152 -1.10 -16.19 -0.30
N VAL A 153 -0.99 -15.65 0.92
CA VAL A 153 -1.79 -16.09 2.07
C VAL A 153 -3.28 -15.86 1.84
N LYS A 154 -3.68 -14.74 1.23
CA LYS A 154 -5.09 -14.48 0.90
C LYS A 154 -5.65 -15.42 -0.19
N GLU A 155 -4.84 -15.87 -1.13
CA GLU A 155 -5.27 -16.85 -2.14
C GLU A 155 -5.51 -18.24 -1.52
N TYR A 156 -4.70 -18.66 -0.55
CA TYR A 156 -4.90 -19.93 0.14
C TYR A 156 -6.14 -19.97 1.05
N SER A 157 -6.56 -18.84 1.60
CA SER A 157 -7.75 -18.78 2.47
C SER A 157 -9.08 -18.69 1.73
N LYS A 158 -9.08 -18.59 0.40
CA LYS A 158 -10.26 -18.54 -0.47
C LYS A 158 -10.44 -19.81 -1.32
N ARG A 159 -10.14 -20.98 -0.77
CA ARG A 159 -10.67 -22.22 -1.31
C ARG A 159 -12.12 -22.32 -0.85
N ASP A 160 -13.04 -21.92 -1.71
CA ASP A 160 -14.44 -22.29 -1.56
C ASP A 160 -14.51 -23.81 -1.76
N GLU A 161 -14.75 -24.51 -0.67
CA GLU A 161 -14.87 -25.96 -0.69
C GLU A 161 -16.22 -26.33 -1.34
N GLU A 162 -16.23 -26.56 -2.63
CA GLU A 162 -17.41 -26.94 -3.40
C GLU A 162 -17.80 -28.43 -3.26
N TYR A 163 -17.23 -29.13 -2.26
CA TYR A 163 -17.51 -30.55 -2.08
C TYR A 163 -18.97 -30.84 -1.68
N HIS A 164 -19.72 -29.86 -1.21
CA HIS A 164 -21.10 -30.04 -0.74
C HIS A 164 -22.02 -30.61 -1.82
N TRP A 165 -21.89 -30.16 -3.05
CA TRP A 165 -22.70 -30.67 -4.17
C TRP A 165 -22.36 -32.13 -4.51
N PHE A 166 -21.08 -32.48 -4.47
CA PHE A 166 -20.63 -33.86 -4.70
C PHE A 166 -21.04 -34.79 -3.55
N ALA A 167 -20.94 -34.31 -2.31
CA ALA A 167 -21.40 -35.05 -1.14
C ALA A 167 -22.92 -35.32 -1.17
N LEU A 168 -23.70 -34.31 -1.59
CA LEU A 168 -25.15 -34.46 -1.74
C LEU A 168 -25.50 -35.44 -2.85
N ALA A 169 -24.83 -35.40 -3.98
CA ALA A 169 -25.03 -36.35 -5.08
C ALA A 169 -24.68 -37.80 -4.67
N ALA A 170 -23.55 -37.99 -3.98
CA ALA A 170 -23.16 -39.30 -3.44
C ALA A 170 -24.18 -39.81 -2.43
N PHE A 171 -24.68 -38.98 -1.53
CA PHE A 171 -25.72 -39.35 -0.58
C PHE A 171 -27.02 -39.78 -1.26
N LEU A 172 -27.47 -39.06 -2.28
CA LEU A 172 -28.66 -39.41 -3.07
C LEU A 172 -28.48 -40.74 -3.79
N CYS A 173 -27.31 -41.04 -4.37
CA CYS A 173 -27.00 -42.31 -5.01
C CYS A 173 -27.09 -43.49 -4.03
N VAL A 174 -26.52 -43.35 -2.84
CA VAL A 174 -26.59 -44.39 -1.78
C VAL A 174 -28.04 -44.60 -1.32
N LEU A 175 -28.80 -43.52 -1.17
CA LEU A 175 -30.20 -43.57 -0.76
C LEU A 175 -31.07 -44.29 -1.83
N LEU A 176 -30.80 -43.98 -3.11
CA LEU A 176 -31.47 -44.63 -4.24
C LEU A 176 -31.12 -46.12 -4.32
N GLU A 177 -29.88 -46.51 -4.09
CA GLU A 177 -29.43 -47.92 -4.05
C GLU A 177 -30.19 -48.70 -2.96
N VAL A 178 -30.28 -48.12 -1.72
CA VAL A 178 -31.00 -48.74 -0.59
C VAL A 178 -32.50 -48.89 -0.90
N LEU A 179 -33.11 -47.88 -1.52
CA LEU A 179 -34.52 -47.92 -1.93
C LEU A 179 -34.76 -48.97 -3.01
N LEU A 180 -33.94 -49.06 -4.04
CA LEU A 180 -34.06 -50.06 -5.13
C LEU A 180 -33.84 -51.47 -4.57
N ARG A 181 -32.86 -51.67 -3.71
CA ARG A 181 -32.55 -52.97 -3.09
C ARG A 181 -33.70 -53.45 -2.21
N ASN A 182 -34.37 -52.53 -1.51
CA ASN A 182 -35.44 -52.88 -0.55
C ASN A 182 -36.83 -52.98 -1.18
N SER A 183 -37.06 -52.28 -2.32
CA SER A 183 -38.37 -52.21 -2.97
C SER A 183 -38.49 -53.09 -4.20
N VAL A 184 -37.49 -53.08 -5.11
CA VAL A 184 -37.58 -53.72 -6.42
C VAL A 184 -36.85 -55.07 -6.45
N LEU A 185 -35.62 -55.14 -5.90
CA LEU A 185 -34.78 -56.33 -5.93
C LEU A 185 -35.20 -57.42 -4.88
N LYS A 186 -36.02 -57.08 -3.92
CA LYS A 186 -36.56 -58.05 -2.94
C LYS A 186 -37.65 -58.93 -3.50
N LYS A 187 -38.13 -58.71 -4.74
CA LYS A 187 -39.20 -59.46 -5.42
C LYS A 187 -38.70 -60.41 -6.53
N ILE A 188 -37.42 -60.69 -6.60
CA ILE A 188 -36.88 -61.74 -7.51
C ILE A 188 -36.47 -62.89 -6.65
N PRO A 189 -37.19 -64.04 -6.71
CA PRO A 189 -36.85 -65.26 -5.98
C PRO A 189 -35.60 -65.91 -6.57
#